data_513e0816b1fad941ab4dc6528904cb5d
#
_entry.id   513e0816b1fad941ab4dc6528904cb5d
#
_cell.length_a   1.000
_cell.length_b   1.000
_cell.length_c   1.000
_cell.angle_alpha   90.00
_cell.angle_beta   90.00
_cell.angle_gamma   90.00
#
_symmetry.space_group_name_H-M   'P 1'
#
loop_
_entity.id
_entity.type
_entity.pdbx_description
1 polymer ?
#
loop_
_entity_poly.entity_id
_entity_poly.type
_entity_poly.pdbx_seq_one_letter_code
_entity_poly.pdbx_strand_id
1 'polypeptide(L)'
;LNELRDGNAEAADRLLVVFGDRVYGLCLRILGSQQDAEEAVQETFLTVWTKWQTFQGKSKFSSWIYRIAANHAYMKLRKRRKHQGNVSLDVDLTGSDTWIGRNISVAWANDAASPSHEVELKEKRALLERAIQELKPGYRTAYILRDIEGMCLEEIAEIMNLSEPAVKSRVHRARLKLRKILAPLLYGTTVKHLGDING
;
A
#
# COMPACT_ATOMS: atom_id res chain seq x y z
N LEU A 1 -24.48 -9.03 -0.86
CA LEU A 1 -24.03 -10.41 -1.17
C LEU A 1 -25.12 -11.24 -1.82
N ASN A 2 -26.37 -11.11 -1.39
CA ASN A 2 -27.49 -11.86 -2.00
C ASN A 2 -27.70 -11.48 -3.48
N GLU A 3 -27.50 -10.22 -3.85
CA GLU A 3 -27.63 -9.72 -5.23
C GLU A 3 -26.52 -10.23 -6.17
N LEU A 4 -25.33 -10.56 -5.62
CA LEU A 4 -24.27 -11.24 -6.38
C LEU A 4 -24.65 -12.70 -6.71
N ARG A 5 -25.53 -13.32 -5.89
CA ARG A 5 -26.03 -14.67 -6.12
C ARG A 5 -26.86 -14.80 -7.40
N ASP A 6 -27.58 -13.74 -7.72
CA ASP A 6 -28.56 -13.74 -8.82
C ASP A 6 -27.90 -13.37 -10.16
N GLY A 7 -26.55 -13.23 -10.20
CA GLY A 7 -25.81 -12.87 -11.42
C GLY A 7 -26.16 -11.47 -11.95
N ASN A 8 -26.67 -10.59 -11.06
CA ASN A 8 -27.17 -9.29 -11.45
C ASN A 8 -26.03 -8.35 -11.82
N ALA A 9 -26.02 -7.84 -13.06
CA ALA A 9 -25.05 -6.85 -13.55
C ALA A 9 -24.97 -5.60 -12.65
N GLU A 10 -26.12 -5.17 -12.09
CA GLU A 10 -26.17 -4.03 -11.14
C GLU A 10 -25.35 -4.29 -9.87
N ALA A 11 -25.19 -5.55 -9.44
CA ALA A 11 -24.36 -5.87 -8.28
C ALA A 11 -22.88 -5.72 -8.60
N ALA A 12 -22.44 -5.99 -9.84
CA ALA A 12 -21.09 -5.74 -10.29
C ALA A 12 -20.78 -4.23 -10.34
N ASP A 13 -21.71 -3.44 -10.89
CA ASP A 13 -21.57 -1.98 -10.95
C ASP A 13 -21.48 -1.38 -9.55
N ARG A 14 -22.30 -1.82 -8.60
CA ARG A 14 -22.22 -1.37 -7.20
C ARG A 14 -20.89 -1.72 -6.54
N LEU A 15 -20.32 -2.89 -6.82
CA LEU A 15 -19.00 -3.26 -6.32
C LEU A 15 -17.91 -2.33 -6.86
N LEU A 16 -17.98 -2.01 -8.16
CA LEU A 16 -17.04 -1.06 -8.77
C LEU A 16 -17.17 0.33 -8.16
N VAL A 17 -18.39 0.82 -7.96
CA VAL A 17 -18.64 2.13 -7.34
C VAL A 17 -18.12 2.18 -5.89
N VAL A 18 -18.32 1.12 -5.10
CA VAL A 18 -17.97 1.11 -3.67
C VAL A 18 -16.47 0.85 -3.45
N PHE A 19 -15.84 -0.01 -4.26
CA PHE A 19 -14.49 -0.50 -4.01
C PHE A 19 -13.48 -0.08 -5.08
N GLY A 20 -13.92 0.41 -6.26
CA GLY A 20 -13.07 0.67 -7.41
C GLY A 20 -11.91 1.61 -7.12
N ASP A 21 -12.19 2.78 -6.58
CA ASP A 21 -11.16 3.79 -6.29
C ASP A 21 -10.11 3.28 -5.30
N ARG A 22 -10.55 2.56 -4.28
CA ARG A 22 -9.63 2.04 -3.26
C ARG A 22 -8.79 0.88 -3.79
N VAL A 23 -9.38 -0.02 -4.57
CA VAL A 23 -8.67 -1.11 -5.25
C VAL A 23 -7.67 -0.53 -6.24
N TYR A 24 -8.07 0.47 -7.03
CA TYR A 24 -7.18 1.15 -7.96
C TYR A 24 -6.00 1.83 -7.25
N GLY A 25 -6.28 2.57 -6.17
CA GLY A 25 -5.26 3.22 -5.37
C GLY A 25 -4.24 2.22 -4.78
N LEU A 26 -4.70 1.07 -4.30
CA LEU A 26 -3.84 -0.01 -3.82
C LEU A 26 -2.95 -0.56 -4.95
N CYS A 27 -3.54 -0.90 -6.10
CA CYS A 27 -2.82 -1.42 -7.25
C CYS A 27 -1.78 -0.41 -7.76
N LEU A 28 -2.17 0.86 -7.89
CA LEU A 28 -1.28 1.93 -8.36
C LEU A 28 -0.09 2.14 -7.43
N ARG A 29 -0.30 2.14 -6.11
CA ARG A 29 0.80 2.25 -5.13
C ARG A 29 1.77 1.09 -5.23
N ILE A 30 1.28 -0.14 -5.40
CA ILE A 30 2.13 -1.33 -5.52
C ILE A 30 2.91 -1.32 -6.85
N LEU A 31 2.24 -1.06 -7.96
CA LEU A 31 2.79 -1.22 -9.32
C LEU A 31 3.57 0.01 -9.79
N GLY A 32 3.15 1.22 -9.40
CA GLY A 32 3.73 2.47 -9.86
C GLY A 32 3.50 2.76 -11.35
N SER A 33 2.53 2.09 -11.98
CA SER A 33 2.16 2.22 -13.39
C SER A 33 0.64 2.22 -13.50
N GLN A 34 0.09 3.25 -14.13
CA GLN A 34 -1.35 3.40 -14.30
C GLN A 34 -1.93 2.25 -15.13
N GLN A 35 -1.31 1.93 -16.27
CA GLN A 35 -1.75 0.85 -17.14
C GLN A 35 -1.76 -0.50 -16.41
N ASP A 36 -0.66 -0.84 -15.70
CA ASP A 36 -0.61 -2.09 -14.93
C ASP A 36 -1.64 -2.11 -13.79
N ALA A 37 -1.94 -0.94 -13.19
CA ALA A 37 -2.94 -0.83 -12.14
C ALA A 37 -4.35 -1.07 -12.67
N GLU A 38 -4.71 -0.48 -13.81
CA GLU A 38 -6.00 -0.67 -14.48
C GLU A 38 -6.23 -2.15 -14.84
N GLU A 39 -5.23 -2.81 -15.40
CA GLU A 39 -5.30 -4.24 -15.70
C GLU A 39 -5.46 -5.08 -14.42
N ALA A 40 -4.71 -4.75 -13.33
CA ALA A 40 -4.83 -5.47 -12.07
C ALA A 40 -6.22 -5.27 -11.41
N VAL A 41 -6.81 -4.08 -11.58
CA VAL A 41 -8.19 -3.80 -11.14
C VAL A 41 -9.19 -4.68 -11.89
N GLN A 42 -9.09 -4.75 -13.21
CA GLN A 42 -9.96 -5.60 -14.04
C GLN A 42 -9.85 -7.08 -13.63
N GLU A 43 -8.63 -7.60 -13.49
CA GLU A 43 -8.39 -8.97 -13.02
C GLU A 43 -8.97 -9.21 -11.61
N THR A 44 -8.89 -8.21 -10.73
CA THR A 44 -9.43 -8.28 -9.38
C THR A 44 -10.95 -8.44 -9.41
N PHE A 45 -11.66 -7.53 -10.10
CA PHE A 45 -13.11 -7.60 -10.15
C PHE A 45 -13.65 -8.81 -10.89
N LEU A 46 -12.95 -9.28 -11.94
CA LEU A 46 -13.24 -10.54 -12.59
C LEU A 46 -13.10 -11.73 -11.61
N THR A 47 -12.04 -11.73 -10.80
CA THR A 47 -11.84 -12.76 -9.78
C THR A 47 -12.90 -12.68 -8.68
N VAL A 48 -13.26 -11.49 -8.22
CA VAL A 48 -14.33 -11.28 -7.25
C VAL A 48 -15.65 -11.80 -7.81
N TRP A 49 -15.99 -11.47 -9.06
CA TRP A 49 -17.20 -11.90 -9.74
C TRP A 49 -17.28 -13.42 -9.92
N THR A 50 -16.18 -14.07 -10.24
CA THR A 50 -16.15 -15.52 -10.46
C THR A 50 -16.02 -16.32 -9.18
N LYS A 51 -15.42 -15.76 -8.12
CA LYS A 51 -15.09 -16.47 -6.87
C LYS A 51 -15.83 -15.96 -5.64
N TRP A 52 -16.80 -15.07 -5.73
CA TRP A 52 -17.52 -14.55 -4.56
C TRP A 52 -18.12 -15.67 -3.69
N GLN A 53 -18.53 -16.80 -4.29
CA GLN A 53 -19.06 -17.98 -3.59
C GLN A 53 -18.05 -18.63 -2.65
N THR A 54 -16.75 -18.41 -2.87
CA THR A 54 -15.66 -18.90 -1.99
C THR A 54 -15.47 -18.05 -0.75
N PHE A 55 -16.12 -16.89 -0.67
CA PHE A 55 -16.06 -16.03 0.49
C PHE A 55 -16.82 -16.64 1.67
N GLN A 56 -16.09 -17.07 2.70
CA GLN A 56 -16.60 -17.80 3.86
C GLN A 56 -17.12 -16.89 4.99
N GLY A 57 -17.09 -15.56 4.82
CA GLY A 57 -17.52 -14.64 5.88
C GLY A 57 -16.59 -14.55 7.11
N LYS A 58 -15.42 -15.19 7.09
CA LYS A 58 -14.43 -15.17 8.20
C LYS A 58 -13.74 -13.81 8.39
N SER A 59 -13.83 -12.94 7.41
CA SER A 59 -13.29 -11.58 7.42
C SER A 59 -14.31 -10.60 6.85
N LYS A 60 -14.01 -9.30 6.90
CA LYS A 60 -14.83 -8.32 6.17
C LYS A 60 -14.68 -8.56 4.67
N PHE A 61 -15.79 -8.43 3.92
CA PHE A 61 -15.78 -8.61 2.47
C PHE A 61 -14.79 -7.65 1.77
N SER A 62 -14.66 -6.42 2.27
CA SER A 62 -13.66 -5.47 1.80
C SER A 62 -12.24 -6.00 1.93
N SER A 63 -11.88 -6.61 3.07
CA SER A 63 -10.56 -7.19 3.29
C SER A 63 -10.27 -8.34 2.32
N TRP A 64 -11.28 -9.15 2.01
CA TRP A 64 -11.16 -10.22 1.03
C TRP A 64 -10.89 -9.68 -0.38
N ILE A 65 -11.61 -8.61 -0.81
CA ILE A 65 -11.37 -7.95 -2.10
C ILE A 65 -9.95 -7.37 -2.14
N TYR A 66 -9.51 -6.66 -1.10
CA TYR A 66 -8.17 -6.04 -1.09
C TYR A 66 -7.06 -7.09 -1.10
N ARG A 67 -7.26 -8.25 -0.49
CA ARG A 67 -6.31 -9.37 -0.58
C ARG A 67 -6.20 -9.90 -2.01
N ILE A 68 -7.30 -10.03 -2.73
CA ILE A 68 -7.32 -10.41 -4.16
C ILE A 68 -6.56 -9.36 -4.98
N ALA A 69 -6.87 -8.08 -4.79
CA ALA A 69 -6.22 -6.97 -5.49
C ALA A 69 -4.70 -6.92 -5.24
N ALA A 70 -4.29 -7.04 -3.98
CA ALA A 70 -2.88 -7.08 -3.61
C ALA A 70 -2.14 -8.25 -4.24
N ASN A 71 -2.78 -9.42 -4.32
CA ASN A 71 -2.21 -10.61 -4.95
C ASN A 71 -2.01 -10.40 -6.46
N HIS A 72 -3.04 -9.91 -7.19
CA HIS A 72 -2.90 -9.60 -8.61
C HIS A 72 -1.81 -8.56 -8.87
N ALA A 73 -1.82 -7.44 -8.14
CA ALA A 73 -0.81 -6.40 -8.26
C ALA A 73 0.61 -6.93 -7.99
N TYR A 74 0.79 -7.72 -6.93
CA TYR A 74 2.10 -8.27 -6.60
C TYR A 74 2.59 -9.32 -7.61
N MET A 75 1.71 -10.19 -8.08
CA MET A 75 2.05 -11.17 -9.12
C MET A 75 2.46 -10.48 -10.43
N LYS A 76 1.74 -9.43 -10.84
CA LYS A 76 2.08 -8.61 -12.01
C LYS A 76 3.44 -7.93 -11.84
N LEU A 77 3.71 -7.37 -10.67
CA LEU A 77 5.01 -6.80 -10.32
C LEU A 77 6.15 -7.83 -10.43
N ARG A 78 5.95 -9.05 -9.92
CA ARG A 78 6.93 -10.14 -10.03
C ARG A 78 7.17 -10.53 -11.50
N LYS A 79 6.11 -10.68 -12.29
CA LYS A 79 6.21 -11.04 -13.71
C LYS A 79 7.02 -9.99 -14.48
N ARG A 80 6.72 -8.69 -14.30
CA ARG A 80 7.44 -7.58 -14.93
C ARG A 80 8.94 -7.60 -14.61
N ARG A 81 9.30 -7.84 -13.35
CA ARG A 81 10.71 -7.89 -12.92
C ARG A 81 11.46 -9.08 -13.47
N LYS A 82 10.80 -10.23 -13.59
CA LYS A 82 11.41 -11.42 -14.22
C LYS A 82 11.77 -11.16 -15.67
N HIS A 83 10.89 -10.45 -16.41
CA HIS A 83 11.14 -10.09 -17.82
C HIS A 83 12.26 -9.04 -17.98
N GLN A 84 12.48 -8.19 -16.97
CA GLN A 84 13.55 -7.18 -16.98
C GLN A 84 14.92 -7.71 -16.53
N GLY A 85 15.08 -9.04 -16.35
CA GLY A 85 16.34 -9.64 -15.90
C GLY A 85 16.70 -9.39 -14.43
N ASN A 86 15.88 -8.66 -13.68
CA ASN A 86 16.07 -8.38 -12.27
C ASN A 86 15.56 -9.54 -11.41
N VAL A 87 16.31 -10.61 -11.32
CA VAL A 87 15.90 -11.91 -10.74
C VAL A 87 15.74 -11.90 -9.22
N SER A 88 16.17 -10.87 -8.49
CA SER A 88 16.14 -10.93 -7.02
C SER A 88 15.24 -9.89 -6.38
N LEU A 89 14.03 -10.33 -5.97
CA LEU A 89 13.25 -9.65 -4.92
C LEU A 89 13.86 -9.92 -3.52
N ASP A 90 14.82 -10.84 -3.40
CA ASP A 90 15.17 -11.52 -2.16
C ASP A 90 16.59 -11.30 -1.64
N VAL A 91 17.47 -10.57 -2.31
CA VAL A 91 18.83 -10.40 -1.84
C VAL A 91 19.01 -9.05 -1.13
N ASP A 92 18.61 -9.01 0.12
CA ASP A 92 19.19 -8.16 1.18
C ASP A 92 18.85 -8.78 2.56
N LEU A 93 19.32 -10.01 2.77
CA LEU A 93 19.21 -10.70 4.08
C LEU A 93 20.35 -10.35 5.06
N THR A 94 21.24 -9.43 4.69
CA THR A 94 22.37 -9.05 5.55
C THR A 94 22.19 -7.65 6.09
N GLY A 95 21.72 -7.55 7.31
CA GLY A 95 21.62 -6.33 8.08
C GLY A 95 20.94 -6.61 9.42
N SER A 96 21.73 -7.05 10.39
CA SER A 96 21.36 -7.10 11.79
C SER A 96 21.12 -5.67 12.28
N ASP A 97 19.88 -5.23 12.37
CA ASP A 97 19.52 -4.01 13.09
C ASP A 97 18.49 -4.32 14.15
N THR A 98 18.91 -4.10 15.38
CA THR A 98 18.17 -4.28 16.62
C THR A 98 16.87 -3.48 16.59
N TRP A 99 15.78 -4.14 16.82
CA TRP A 99 14.42 -3.62 16.82
C TRP A 99 14.19 -2.65 18.00
N ILE A 100 13.98 -1.38 17.73
CA ILE A 100 13.36 -0.44 18.68
C ILE A 100 12.08 0.07 18.02
N GLY A 101 10.96 -0.49 18.49
CA GLY A 101 9.64 -0.15 17.99
C GLY A 101 9.16 1.23 18.46
N ARG A 102 8.91 2.11 17.54
CA ARG A 102 7.92 3.18 17.68
C ARG A 102 7.05 3.18 16.42
N ASN A 103 5.78 2.85 16.61
CA ASN A 103 4.75 2.94 15.60
C ASN A 103 4.63 4.39 15.11
N ILE A 104 5.01 4.64 13.86
CA ILE A 104 4.52 5.81 13.15
C ILE A 104 3.25 5.35 12.47
N SER A 105 2.17 5.29 13.23
CA SER A 105 0.81 5.28 12.68
C SER A 105 0.58 6.65 12.09
N VAL A 106 0.70 6.80 10.79
CA VAL A 106 0.11 7.94 10.09
C VAL A 106 -1.38 7.61 10.01
N ALA A 107 -2.11 7.94 11.08
CA ALA A 107 -3.56 7.92 11.09
C ALA A 107 -4.03 8.92 10.02
N TRP A 108 -4.65 8.42 8.98
CA TRP A 108 -5.41 9.22 8.02
C TRP A 108 -6.73 9.63 8.69
N ALA A 109 -6.64 10.51 9.69
CA ALA A 109 -7.83 11.12 10.29
C ALA A 109 -8.42 12.10 9.28
N ASN A 110 -9.67 11.85 8.89
CA ASN A 110 -10.53 12.84 8.28
C ASN A 110 -10.95 13.83 9.37
N ASP A 111 -10.06 14.77 9.71
CA ASP A 111 -10.46 15.93 10.49
C ASP A 111 -10.83 17.03 9.51
N ALA A 112 -12.07 17.51 9.66
CA ALA A 112 -12.57 18.72 9.01
C ALA A 112 -11.74 19.92 9.49
N ALA A 113 -10.72 20.26 8.72
CA ALA A 113 -9.78 21.32 9.06
C ALA A 113 -9.92 22.49 8.08
N SER A 114 -9.61 23.67 8.57
CA SER A 114 -9.53 24.96 7.86
C SER A 114 -8.88 24.83 6.46
N PRO A 115 -9.26 25.62 5.44
CA PRO A 115 -8.74 25.53 4.07
C PRO A 115 -7.21 25.56 3.95
N SER A 116 -6.53 26.29 4.82
CA SER A 116 -5.05 26.34 4.86
C SER A 116 -4.43 25.01 5.34
N HIS A 117 -5.09 24.33 6.26
CA HIS A 117 -4.67 23.03 6.77
C HIS A 117 -4.89 21.92 5.73
N GLU A 118 -5.90 22.05 4.89
CA GLU A 118 -6.17 21.11 3.78
C GLU A 118 -5.06 21.12 2.73
N VAL A 119 -4.53 22.29 2.40
CA VAL A 119 -3.40 22.43 1.46
C VAL A 119 -2.15 21.78 2.04
N GLU A 120 -1.82 22.07 3.30
CA GLU A 120 -0.67 21.49 3.99
C GLU A 120 -0.76 19.96 4.10
N LEU A 121 -1.96 19.42 4.36
CA LEU A 121 -2.20 17.98 4.37
C LEU A 121 -2.04 17.34 3.00
N LYS A 122 -2.50 18.01 1.93
CA LYS A 122 -2.31 17.55 0.54
C LYS A 122 -0.84 17.50 0.16
N GLU A 123 -0.04 18.50 0.55
CA GLU A 123 1.39 18.52 0.30
C GLU A 123 2.12 17.40 1.07
N LYS A 124 1.82 17.21 2.35
CA LYS A 124 2.37 16.12 3.16
C LYS A 124 2.02 14.74 2.60
N ARG A 125 0.78 14.57 2.11
CA ARG A 125 0.35 13.34 1.43
C ARG A 125 1.14 13.11 0.14
N ALA A 126 1.29 14.12 -0.69
CA ALA A 126 2.05 14.02 -1.93
C ALA A 126 3.52 13.69 -1.68
N LEU A 127 4.14 14.26 -0.65
CA LEU A 127 5.50 13.93 -0.23
C LEU A 127 5.63 12.47 0.22
N LEU A 128 4.68 11.98 1.02
CA LEU A 128 4.68 10.59 1.47
C LEU A 128 4.51 9.62 0.29
N GLU A 129 3.57 9.89 -0.63
CA GLU A 129 3.35 9.05 -1.81
C GLU A 129 4.63 8.99 -2.69
N ARG A 130 5.33 10.12 -2.89
CA ARG A 130 6.62 10.14 -3.60
C ARG A 130 7.67 9.30 -2.87
N ALA A 131 7.81 9.47 -1.56
CA ALA A 131 8.76 8.68 -0.76
C ALA A 131 8.48 7.18 -0.80
N ILE A 132 7.19 6.78 -0.82
CA ILE A 132 6.77 5.39 -0.97
C ILE A 132 7.22 4.84 -2.34
N GLN A 133 7.11 5.62 -3.42
CA GLN A 133 7.54 5.20 -4.75
C GLN A 133 9.06 5.01 -4.87
N GLU A 134 9.87 5.68 -4.02
CA GLU A 134 11.32 5.47 -3.96
C GLU A 134 11.75 4.18 -3.26
N LEU A 135 10.83 3.52 -2.56
CA LEU A 135 11.12 2.24 -1.94
C LEU A 135 11.34 1.15 -3.00
N LYS A 136 12.29 0.24 -2.74
CA LYS A 136 12.38 -1.01 -3.54
C LYS A 136 11.02 -1.73 -3.51
N PRO A 137 10.56 -2.29 -4.64
CA PRO A 137 9.21 -2.84 -4.75
C PRO A 137 8.78 -3.80 -3.65
N GLY A 138 9.68 -4.70 -3.19
CA GLY A 138 9.36 -5.64 -2.10
C GLY A 138 9.15 -4.95 -0.74
N TYR A 139 9.87 -3.87 -0.44
CA TYR A 139 9.68 -3.07 0.78
C TYR A 139 8.43 -2.20 0.67
N ARG A 140 8.21 -1.61 -0.50
CA ARG A 140 7.03 -0.81 -0.82
C ARG A 140 5.75 -1.61 -0.63
N THR A 141 5.68 -2.80 -1.24
CA THR A 141 4.51 -3.68 -1.11
C THR A 141 4.26 -4.07 0.34
N ALA A 142 5.28 -4.53 1.07
CA ALA A 142 5.12 -4.91 2.47
C ALA A 142 4.64 -3.74 3.34
N TYR A 143 5.15 -2.53 3.11
CA TYR A 143 4.74 -1.31 3.82
C TYR A 143 3.28 -0.94 3.51
N ILE A 144 2.89 -0.94 2.24
CA ILE A 144 1.53 -0.60 1.82
C ILE A 144 0.53 -1.57 2.46
N LEU A 145 0.76 -2.87 2.35
CA LEU A 145 -0.15 -3.87 2.88
C LEU A 145 -0.25 -3.81 4.41
N ARG A 146 0.86 -3.53 5.11
CA ARG A 146 0.87 -3.48 6.58
C ARG A 146 0.39 -2.15 7.13
N ASP A 147 0.95 -1.03 6.67
CA ASP A 147 0.79 0.28 7.33
C ASP A 147 -0.35 1.11 6.72
N ILE A 148 -0.68 0.90 5.44
CA ILE A 148 -1.78 1.60 4.78
C ILE A 148 -3.05 0.76 4.82
N GLU A 149 -2.97 -0.53 4.42
CA GLU A 149 -4.15 -1.39 4.35
C GLU A 149 -4.45 -2.15 5.65
N GLY A 150 -3.51 -2.16 6.61
CA GLY A 150 -3.70 -2.75 7.94
C GLY A 150 -3.75 -4.28 7.96
N MET A 151 -3.25 -4.95 6.93
CA MET A 151 -3.24 -6.42 6.84
C MET A 151 -2.35 -7.04 7.92
N CYS A 152 -2.68 -8.26 8.38
CA CYS A 152 -1.83 -9.00 9.30
C CYS A 152 -0.57 -9.55 8.58
N LEU A 153 0.46 -9.92 9.36
CA LEU A 153 1.73 -10.40 8.78
C LEU A 153 1.55 -11.70 8.02
N GLU A 154 0.67 -12.56 8.51
CA GLU A 154 0.34 -13.85 7.92
C GLU A 154 -0.28 -13.68 6.52
N GLU A 155 -1.29 -12.80 6.37
CA GLU A 155 -1.90 -12.50 5.07
C GLU A 155 -0.88 -11.92 4.07
N ILE A 156 0.01 -11.04 4.54
CA ILE A 156 1.06 -10.45 3.70
C ILE A 156 2.08 -11.51 3.28
N ALA A 157 2.43 -12.43 4.18
CA ALA A 157 3.34 -13.54 3.92
C ALA A 157 2.79 -14.45 2.80
N GLU A 158 1.50 -14.78 2.85
CA GLU A 158 0.82 -15.53 1.79
C GLU A 158 0.86 -14.78 0.44
N ILE A 159 0.48 -13.49 0.41
CA ILE A 159 0.46 -12.67 -0.82
C ILE A 159 1.85 -12.58 -1.43
N MET A 160 2.86 -12.34 -0.62
CA MET A 160 4.23 -12.12 -1.08
C MET A 160 5.03 -13.42 -1.28
N ASN A 161 4.47 -14.57 -0.89
CA ASN A 161 5.13 -15.88 -0.85
C ASN A 161 6.45 -15.82 -0.04
N LEU A 162 6.34 -15.36 1.20
CA LEU A 162 7.45 -15.17 2.15
C LEU A 162 7.10 -15.73 3.51
N SER A 163 8.11 -15.85 4.39
CA SER A 163 7.85 -16.08 5.81
C SER A 163 7.44 -14.78 6.52
N GLU A 164 6.67 -14.87 7.60
CA GLU A 164 6.30 -13.70 8.41
C GLU A 164 7.51 -12.91 8.95
N PRO A 165 8.61 -13.55 9.43
CA PRO A 165 9.82 -12.82 9.81
C PRO A 165 10.41 -12.02 8.65
N ALA A 166 10.37 -12.54 7.41
CA ALA A 166 10.84 -11.83 6.23
C ALA A 166 9.95 -10.61 5.92
N VAL A 167 8.63 -10.75 6.04
CA VAL A 167 7.68 -9.62 5.92
C VAL A 167 7.97 -8.55 6.97
N LYS A 168 8.10 -8.96 8.24
CA LYS A 168 8.40 -8.07 9.37
C LYS A 168 9.69 -7.27 9.13
N SER A 169 10.74 -7.94 8.66
CA SER A 169 12.01 -7.30 8.29
C SER A 169 11.83 -6.29 7.16
N ARG A 170 11.03 -6.62 6.12
CA ARG A 170 10.76 -5.71 4.99
C ARG A 170 9.99 -4.46 5.42
N VAL A 171 8.96 -4.62 6.24
CA VAL A 171 8.20 -3.49 6.80
C VAL A 171 9.12 -2.58 7.61
N HIS A 172 9.95 -3.16 8.47
CA HIS A 172 10.90 -2.40 9.28
C HIS A 172 11.89 -1.59 8.42
N ARG A 173 12.50 -2.21 7.42
CA ARG A 173 13.43 -1.53 6.49
C ARG A 173 12.73 -0.46 5.66
N ALA A 174 11.49 -0.69 5.24
CA ALA A 174 10.68 0.32 4.56
C ALA A 174 10.48 1.56 5.43
N ARG A 175 10.09 1.37 6.71
CA ARG A 175 9.90 2.46 7.68
C ARG A 175 11.18 3.25 7.92
N LEU A 176 12.33 2.56 8.06
CA LEU A 176 13.63 3.23 8.22
C LEU A 176 13.99 4.07 7.00
N LYS A 177 13.77 3.54 5.79
CA LYS A 177 14.07 4.27 4.56
C LYS A 177 13.14 5.48 4.39
N LEU A 178 11.85 5.31 4.64
CA LEU A 178 10.88 6.42 4.62
C LEU A 178 11.26 7.50 5.62
N ARG A 179 11.67 7.14 6.84
CA ARG A 179 12.16 8.12 7.82
C ARG A 179 13.35 8.92 7.29
N LYS A 180 14.32 8.26 6.66
CA LYS A 180 15.49 8.95 6.08
C LYS A 180 15.11 9.91 4.96
N ILE A 181 14.13 9.56 4.14
CA ILE A 181 13.64 10.40 3.03
C ILE A 181 12.83 11.59 3.57
N LEU A 182 11.96 11.35 4.53
CA LEU A 182 11.00 12.36 5.01
C LEU A 182 11.58 13.28 6.10
N ALA A 183 12.57 12.84 6.88
CA ALA A 183 13.15 13.65 7.95
C ALA A 183 13.67 15.02 7.49
N PRO A 184 14.44 15.15 6.40
CA PRO A 184 14.89 16.45 5.93
C PRO A 184 13.76 17.37 5.48
N LEU A 185 12.69 16.79 4.96
CA LEU A 185 11.51 17.52 4.44
C LEU A 185 10.59 18.01 5.56
N LEU A 186 10.52 17.25 6.65
CA LEU A 186 9.67 17.57 7.81
C LEU A 186 10.37 18.50 8.81
N TYR A 187 11.67 18.36 8.98
CA TYR A 187 12.46 19.14 9.96
C TYR A 187 13.29 20.25 9.33
N GLY A 188 13.53 20.23 8.02
CA GLY A 188 14.29 21.26 7.29
C GLY A 188 13.57 22.60 7.18
N THR A 189 12.25 22.63 7.37
CA THR A 189 11.45 23.88 7.35
C THR A 189 11.52 24.64 8.68
N THR A 190 11.89 23.98 9.78
CA THR A 190 11.93 24.61 11.13
C THR A 190 13.21 25.40 11.38
N VAL A 191 14.29 25.14 10.64
CA VAL A 191 15.60 25.81 10.87
C VAL A 191 15.68 27.16 10.16
N LYS A 192 14.85 27.47 9.16
CA LYS A 192 14.85 28.77 8.48
C LYS A 192 14.12 29.90 9.21
N HIS A 193 13.37 29.61 10.28
CA HIS A 193 12.63 30.65 11.04
C HIS A 193 13.29 31.05 12.35
N LEU A 194 14.44 30.47 12.71
CA LEU A 194 15.17 30.84 13.94
C LEU A 194 16.44 31.66 13.70
N GLY A 195 16.73 32.02 12.45
CA GLY A 195 17.91 32.81 12.05
C GLY A 195 17.72 34.33 11.97
N ASP A 196 16.49 34.86 12.01
CA ASP A 196 16.21 36.30 11.78
C ASP A 196 15.75 37.07 13.04
N ILE A 197 16.05 36.58 14.23
CA ILE A 197 15.81 37.36 15.46
C ILE A 197 17.14 37.53 16.21
N ASN A 198 18.12 38.17 15.59
CA ASN A 198 19.22 38.89 16.23
C ASN A 198 19.98 39.65 15.14
N GLY A 199 19.51 40.85 14.87
CA GLY A 199 20.16 41.88 14.10
C GLY A 199 19.61 43.21 14.49
#